data_1de5bd2da385932e3c8d5cab3f925ce4
#
_entry.id   1de5bd2da385932e3c8d5cab3f925ce4
#
_cell.length_a   1.000
_cell.length_b   1.000
_cell.length_c   1.000
_cell.angle_alpha   90.00
_cell.angle_beta   90.00
_cell.angle_gamma   90.00
#
_symmetry.space_group_name_H-M   'P 1'
#
loop_
_entity.id
_entity.type
_entity.pdbx_description
1 polymer ?
#
loop_
_entity_poly.entity_id
_entity_poly.type
_entity_poly.pdbx_seq_one_letter_code
_entity_poly.pdbx_strand_id
1 'polypeptide(L)'
;MQRDNTSEIKKQIEDKNFKRYVLSVTSGQEALVIENLQERVNKQGLAEDVVDYLCPMINEASIKKWEKVVKQKKLYPGYVFFKSRMNDKIWYVVRNTPGVRLIVGAETKPIPLSDHEYQQIMDQIAQSQERSELTIPYKVWDVVLLKQGDFKWMKWNIKELDSDKWLAVVSVEMLGRLTPVAVAIDQIELAN
;
A
#
# COMPACT_ATOMS: atom_id res chain seq x y z
N MET A 1 18.85 30.44 13.45
CA MET A 1 17.69 30.07 14.30
C MET A 1 16.67 29.35 13.44
N GLN A 2 16.89 28.06 13.17
CA GLN A 2 15.89 27.16 12.56
C GLN A 2 14.93 26.76 13.68
N ARG A 3 13.75 27.36 13.70
CA ARG A 3 12.69 26.98 14.63
C ARG A 3 12.14 25.62 14.17
N ASP A 4 11.97 24.77 15.15
CA ASP A 4 11.45 23.40 14.99
C ASP A 4 10.10 23.33 14.26
N ASN A 5 10.16 23.28 12.93
CA ASN A 5 8.98 23.13 12.09
C ASN A 5 8.28 21.76 12.34
N THR A 6 9.03 20.80 12.88
CA THR A 6 8.53 19.42 13.15
C THR A 6 7.56 19.37 14.34
N SER A 7 7.74 20.21 15.35
CA SER A 7 6.84 20.25 16.52
C SER A 7 5.53 20.98 16.21
N GLU A 8 5.56 22.00 15.36
CA GLU A 8 4.36 22.71 14.91
C GLU A 8 3.51 21.83 13.97
N ILE A 9 4.14 21.09 13.06
CA ILE A 9 3.46 20.14 12.17
C ILE A 9 2.80 19.02 12.99
N LYS A 10 3.47 18.48 14.01
CA LYS A 10 2.88 17.46 14.90
C LYS A 10 1.67 18.01 15.66
N LYS A 11 1.72 19.25 16.12
CA LYS A 11 0.62 19.92 16.83
C LYS A 11 -0.59 20.18 15.92
N GLN A 12 -0.36 20.51 14.64
CA GLN A 12 -1.39 20.66 13.62
C GLN A 12 -2.02 19.32 13.21
N ILE A 13 -1.27 18.22 13.30
CA ILE A 13 -1.78 16.87 13.03
C ILE A 13 -2.79 16.42 14.10
N GLU A 14 -2.66 16.89 15.33
CA GLU A 14 -3.55 16.55 16.46
C GLU A 14 -4.77 17.48 16.58
N ASP A 15 -4.84 18.58 15.83
CA ASP A 15 -5.98 19.50 15.88
C ASP A 15 -7.25 18.82 15.31
N LYS A 16 -8.28 18.68 16.15
CA LYS A 16 -9.58 18.06 15.83
C LYS A 16 -10.31 18.71 14.64
N ASN A 17 -9.88 19.90 14.22
CA ASN A 17 -10.46 20.61 13.06
C ASN A 17 -9.93 20.10 11.72
N PHE A 18 -8.77 19.42 11.70
CA PHE A 18 -8.21 18.84 10.49
C PHE A 18 -8.80 17.45 10.25
N LYS A 19 -9.48 17.28 9.13
CA LYS A 19 -10.07 16.01 8.69
C LYS A 19 -9.41 15.54 7.41
N ARG A 20 -9.46 14.24 7.19
CA ARG A 20 -8.96 13.63 5.95
C ARG A 20 -10.07 13.54 4.92
N TYR A 21 -9.73 13.86 3.69
CA TYR A 21 -10.62 13.80 2.55
C TYR A 21 -9.96 13.00 1.43
N VAL A 22 -10.78 12.48 0.54
CA VAL A 22 -10.34 11.67 -0.60
C VAL A 22 -10.66 12.39 -1.89
N LEU A 23 -9.68 12.51 -2.77
CA LEU A 23 -9.84 13.06 -4.12
C LEU A 23 -9.82 11.92 -5.14
N SER A 24 -10.76 11.91 -6.04
CA SER A 24 -10.67 11.14 -7.27
C SER A 24 -9.90 11.98 -8.29
N VAL A 25 -8.84 11.41 -8.83
CA VAL A 25 -7.93 12.10 -9.76
C VAL A 25 -7.71 11.25 -11.02
N THR A 26 -7.07 11.82 -12.02
CA THR A 26 -6.67 11.04 -13.19
C THR A 26 -5.63 10.01 -12.80
N SER A 27 -5.93 8.72 -13.04
CA SER A 27 -5.02 7.62 -12.70
C SER A 27 -3.69 7.77 -13.44
N GLY A 28 -2.60 7.54 -12.71
CA GLY A 28 -1.24 7.75 -13.21
C GLY A 28 -0.69 9.16 -12.98
N GLN A 29 -1.55 10.14 -12.70
CA GLN A 29 -1.16 11.55 -12.49
C GLN A 29 -1.23 11.99 -11.01
N GLU A 30 -1.33 11.06 -10.07
CA GLU A 30 -1.55 11.37 -8.64
C GLU A 30 -0.45 12.26 -8.08
N ALA A 31 0.82 11.99 -8.41
CA ALA A 31 1.97 12.79 -7.97
C ALA A 31 1.90 14.23 -8.53
N LEU A 32 1.63 14.36 -9.83
CA LEU A 32 1.46 15.67 -10.48
C LEU A 32 0.29 16.46 -9.89
N VAL A 33 -0.81 15.78 -9.56
CA VAL A 33 -1.95 16.42 -8.91
C VAL A 33 -1.58 16.91 -7.50
N ILE A 34 -0.81 16.16 -6.74
CA ILE A 34 -0.30 16.59 -5.43
C ILE A 34 0.57 17.85 -5.57
N GLU A 35 1.50 17.87 -6.52
CA GLU A 35 2.34 19.05 -6.80
C GLU A 35 1.50 20.28 -7.17
N ASN A 36 0.55 20.12 -8.07
CA ASN A 36 -0.37 21.19 -8.48
C ASN A 36 -1.22 21.71 -7.31
N LEU A 37 -1.68 20.80 -6.43
CA LEU A 37 -2.42 21.17 -5.21
C LEU A 37 -1.55 21.98 -4.27
N GLN A 38 -0.33 21.52 -3.98
CA GLN A 38 0.61 22.21 -3.10
C GLN A 38 0.93 23.62 -3.63
N GLU A 39 1.22 23.74 -4.91
CA GLU A 39 1.51 25.01 -5.54
C GLU A 39 0.33 25.99 -5.43
N ARG A 40 -0.89 25.53 -5.72
CA ARG A 40 -2.09 26.35 -5.67
C ARG A 40 -2.48 26.76 -4.27
N VAL A 41 -2.39 25.84 -3.31
CA VAL A 41 -2.64 26.11 -1.89
C VAL A 41 -1.65 27.14 -1.37
N ASN A 42 -0.37 27.03 -1.71
CA ASN A 42 0.66 28.00 -1.34
C ASN A 42 0.43 29.37 -1.99
N LYS A 43 0.12 29.42 -3.27
CA LYS A 43 -0.18 30.68 -4.00
C LYS A 43 -1.39 31.43 -3.44
N GLN A 44 -2.36 30.72 -2.87
CA GLN A 44 -3.55 31.30 -2.26
C GLN A 44 -3.36 31.64 -0.76
N GLY A 45 -2.20 31.39 -0.20
CA GLY A 45 -1.91 31.62 1.22
C GLY A 45 -2.69 30.68 2.16
N LEU A 46 -3.05 29.49 1.70
CA LEU A 46 -3.84 28.49 2.44
C LEU A 46 -3.00 27.32 2.97
N ALA A 47 -1.67 27.47 3.00
CA ALA A 47 -0.76 26.42 3.43
C ALA A 47 -1.00 25.96 4.89
N GLU A 48 -1.49 26.86 5.75
CA GLU A 48 -1.82 26.53 7.13
C GLU A 48 -3.09 25.67 7.27
N ASP A 49 -3.95 25.65 6.25
CA ASP A 49 -5.19 24.88 6.24
C ASP A 49 -5.04 23.48 5.65
N VAL A 50 -3.88 23.14 5.08
CA VAL A 50 -3.60 21.80 4.54
C VAL A 50 -2.29 21.27 5.12
N VAL A 51 -2.36 20.11 5.75
CA VAL A 51 -1.24 19.55 6.53
C VAL A 51 -0.54 18.44 5.77
N ASP A 52 -1.29 17.61 5.04
CA ASP A 52 -0.75 16.38 4.50
C ASP A 52 -1.43 15.97 3.19
N TYR A 53 -0.64 15.33 2.32
CA TYR A 53 -1.08 14.70 1.08
C TYR A 53 -0.51 13.29 1.03
N LEU A 54 -1.35 12.30 0.79
CA LEU A 54 -0.97 10.90 0.78
C LEU A 54 -1.49 10.21 -0.49
N CYS A 55 -0.58 9.61 -1.25
CA CYS A 55 -0.92 8.58 -2.23
C CYS A 55 -0.46 7.23 -1.65
N PRO A 56 -1.37 6.39 -1.14
CA PRO A 56 -0.98 5.15 -0.48
C PRO A 56 -0.25 4.21 -1.43
N MET A 57 0.96 3.83 -1.06
CA MET A 57 1.81 2.89 -1.80
C MET A 57 2.00 1.63 -0.98
N ILE A 58 1.94 0.48 -1.64
CA ILE A 58 2.29 -0.81 -1.07
C ILE A 58 3.51 -1.38 -1.78
N ASN A 59 4.28 -2.16 -1.05
CA ASN A 59 5.39 -2.91 -1.60
C ASN A 59 4.88 -4.28 -2.06
N GLU A 60 5.07 -4.58 -3.34
CA GLU A 60 4.80 -5.88 -3.93
C GLU A 60 6.15 -6.56 -4.21
N ALA A 61 6.49 -7.58 -3.42
CA ALA A 61 7.69 -8.35 -3.63
C ALA A 61 7.41 -9.44 -4.66
N SER A 62 8.28 -9.58 -5.65
CA SER A 62 8.23 -10.65 -6.65
C SER A 62 9.62 -11.23 -6.89
N ILE A 63 9.70 -12.52 -7.22
CA ILE A 63 10.96 -13.15 -7.61
C ILE A 63 11.06 -13.14 -9.13
N LYS A 64 12.10 -12.46 -9.66
CA LYS A 64 12.44 -12.49 -11.08
C LYS A 64 13.89 -12.93 -11.24
N LYS A 65 14.13 -13.94 -12.10
CA LYS A 65 15.49 -14.44 -12.38
C LYS A 65 16.29 -14.72 -11.11
N TRP A 66 15.64 -15.32 -10.09
CA TRP A 66 16.24 -15.70 -8.81
C TRP A 66 16.57 -14.55 -7.85
N GLU A 67 16.20 -13.32 -8.21
CA GLU A 67 16.35 -12.14 -7.37
C GLU A 67 15.01 -11.64 -6.87
N LYS A 68 14.96 -11.25 -5.59
CA LYS A 68 13.81 -10.58 -5.00
C LYS A 68 13.72 -9.17 -5.55
N VAL A 69 12.67 -8.87 -6.28
CA VAL A 69 12.38 -7.54 -6.80
C VAL A 69 11.19 -6.98 -6.04
N VAL A 70 11.39 -5.92 -5.27
CA VAL A 70 10.31 -5.18 -4.61
C VAL A 70 9.89 -4.04 -5.52
N LYS A 71 8.62 -4.02 -5.89
CA LYS A 71 8.00 -2.94 -6.67
C LYS A 71 7.00 -2.20 -5.82
N GLN A 72 7.04 -0.89 -5.90
CA GLN A 72 6.00 -0.06 -5.31
C GLN A 72 4.78 0.00 -6.24
N LYS A 73 3.62 -0.26 -5.68
CA LYS A 73 2.33 -0.21 -6.35
C LYS A 73 1.38 0.69 -5.57
N LYS A 74 0.58 1.45 -6.28
CA LYS A 74 -0.45 2.28 -5.64
C LYS A 74 -1.54 1.38 -5.09
N LEU A 75 -1.87 1.54 -3.81
CA LEU A 75 -2.95 0.78 -3.17
C LEU A 75 -4.30 1.18 -3.77
N TYR A 76 -4.50 2.47 -4.03
CA TYR A 76 -5.70 3.02 -4.66
C TYR A 76 -5.32 3.91 -5.85
N PRO A 77 -5.14 3.31 -7.06
CA PRO A 77 -4.88 4.10 -8.27
C PRO A 77 -6.02 5.07 -8.58
N GLY A 78 -5.68 6.32 -8.88
CA GLY A 78 -6.66 7.37 -9.15
C GLY A 78 -7.27 8.03 -7.92
N TYR A 79 -6.68 7.80 -6.74
CA TYR A 79 -7.08 8.45 -5.50
C TYR A 79 -5.91 9.10 -4.79
N VAL A 80 -6.15 10.28 -4.24
CA VAL A 80 -5.22 11.04 -3.39
C VAL A 80 -5.95 11.40 -2.11
N PHE A 81 -5.31 11.18 -0.99
CA PHE A 81 -5.80 11.53 0.34
C PHE A 81 -5.15 12.84 0.76
N PHE A 82 -5.89 13.74 1.38
CA PHE A 82 -5.31 14.96 1.94
C PHE A 82 -5.96 15.30 3.27
N LYS A 83 -5.17 15.87 4.17
CA LYS A 83 -5.64 16.30 5.49
C LYS A 83 -5.73 17.82 5.52
N SER A 84 -6.90 18.34 5.75
CA SER A 84 -7.13 19.79 5.75
C SER A 84 -8.23 20.21 6.70
N ARG A 85 -8.18 21.51 7.06
CA ARG A 85 -9.28 22.26 7.63
C ARG A 85 -10.18 22.73 6.48
N MET A 86 -11.15 21.91 6.10
CA MET A 86 -12.00 22.16 4.94
C MET A 86 -12.82 23.44 5.15
N ASN A 87 -12.67 24.35 4.22
CA ASN A 87 -13.46 25.58 4.08
C ASN A 87 -13.76 25.84 2.59
N ASP A 88 -14.59 26.83 2.28
CA ASP A 88 -15.01 27.14 0.91
C ASP A 88 -13.82 27.46 0.00
N LYS A 89 -12.78 28.11 0.51
CA LYS A 89 -11.58 28.45 -0.25
C LYS A 89 -10.77 27.21 -0.60
N ILE A 90 -10.52 26.32 0.38
CA ILE A 90 -9.84 25.04 0.14
C ILE A 90 -10.64 24.20 -0.83
N TRP A 91 -11.95 24.07 -0.62
CA TRP A 91 -12.83 23.32 -1.51
C TRP A 91 -12.72 23.83 -2.95
N TYR A 92 -12.78 25.15 -3.13
CA TYR A 92 -12.67 25.78 -4.45
C TYR A 92 -11.32 25.53 -5.12
N VAL A 93 -10.21 25.70 -4.37
CA VAL A 93 -8.85 25.47 -4.88
C VAL A 93 -8.68 24.00 -5.29
N VAL A 94 -9.09 23.07 -4.43
CA VAL A 94 -8.95 21.63 -4.67
C VAL A 94 -9.77 21.21 -5.89
N ARG A 95 -11.06 21.61 -5.96
CA ARG A 95 -11.93 21.24 -7.07
C ARG A 95 -11.43 21.76 -8.42
N ASN A 96 -10.84 22.95 -8.45
CA ASN A 96 -10.36 23.56 -9.69
C ASN A 96 -8.89 23.22 -10.01
N THR A 97 -8.27 22.30 -9.29
CA THR A 97 -6.90 21.85 -9.57
C THR A 97 -6.90 20.90 -10.76
N PRO A 98 -6.04 21.11 -11.77
CA PRO A 98 -5.94 20.23 -12.92
C PRO A 98 -5.64 18.79 -12.49
N GLY A 99 -6.37 17.82 -13.06
CA GLY A 99 -6.25 16.41 -12.74
C GLY A 99 -7.17 15.93 -11.61
N VAL A 100 -7.75 16.82 -10.81
CA VAL A 100 -8.80 16.49 -9.84
C VAL A 100 -10.12 16.34 -10.59
N ARG A 101 -10.79 15.20 -10.40
CA ARG A 101 -12.11 14.92 -10.98
C ARG A 101 -13.22 15.32 -10.03
N LEU A 102 -13.11 14.86 -8.77
CA LEU A 102 -14.08 15.19 -7.73
C LEU A 102 -13.44 14.99 -6.34
N ILE A 103 -14.05 15.64 -5.34
CA ILE A 103 -13.81 15.33 -3.93
C ILE A 103 -14.85 14.28 -3.53
N VAL A 104 -14.41 13.15 -2.98
CA VAL A 104 -15.33 12.06 -2.59
C VAL A 104 -16.30 12.56 -1.51
N GLY A 105 -17.59 12.31 -1.74
CA GLY A 105 -18.70 12.77 -0.91
C GLY A 105 -19.82 13.39 -1.74
N ALA A 106 -20.66 14.23 -1.11
CA ALA A 106 -21.67 14.99 -1.82
C ALA A 106 -21.03 16.15 -2.62
N GLU A 107 -21.61 16.51 -3.77
CA GLU A 107 -21.08 17.54 -4.68
C GLU A 107 -20.78 18.88 -3.99
N THR A 108 -21.58 19.25 -3.01
CA THR A 108 -21.45 20.52 -2.29
C THR A 108 -20.85 20.37 -0.88
N LYS A 109 -20.75 19.15 -0.35
CA LYS A 109 -20.27 18.90 1.00
C LYS A 109 -19.35 17.69 1.02
N PRO A 110 -18.02 17.90 1.02
CA PRO A 110 -17.05 16.82 1.17
C PRO A 110 -17.29 15.99 2.44
N ILE A 111 -17.27 14.67 2.29
CA ILE A 111 -17.39 13.77 3.44
C ILE A 111 -15.98 13.40 3.88
N PRO A 112 -15.62 13.67 5.15
CA PRO A 112 -14.32 13.26 5.65
C PRO A 112 -14.23 11.75 5.79
N LEU A 113 -13.04 11.22 5.51
CA LEU A 113 -12.68 9.85 5.82
C LEU A 113 -12.71 9.64 7.34
N SER A 114 -13.31 8.56 7.80
CA SER A 114 -13.29 8.21 9.22
C SER A 114 -11.90 7.75 9.67
N ASP A 115 -11.62 7.90 10.97
CA ASP A 115 -10.35 7.44 11.53
C ASP A 115 -10.18 5.93 11.39
N HIS A 116 -11.27 5.17 11.45
CA HIS A 116 -11.26 3.73 11.22
C HIS A 116 -10.86 3.35 9.79
N GLU A 117 -11.45 3.99 8.79
CA GLU A 117 -11.08 3.76 7.37
C GLU A 117 -9.63 4.15 7.10
N TYR A 118 -9.18 5.27 7.68
CA TYR A 118 -7.79 5.67 7.56
C TYR A 118 -6.83 4.66 8.20
N GLN A 119 -7.17 4.16 9.40
CA GLN A 119 -6.36 3.16 10.08
C GLN A 119 -6.25 1.87 9.25
N GLN A 120 -7.34 1.40 8.65
CA GLN A 120 -7.32 0.25 7.76
C GLN A 120 -6.35 0.43 6.58
N ILE A 121 -6.29 1.64 6.01
CA ILE A 121 -5.34 1.96 4.93
C ILE A 121 -3.90 1.89 5.44
N MET A 122 -3.63 2.48 6.61
CA MET A 122 -2.31 2.47 7.22
C MET A 122 -1.85 1.06 7.60
N ASP A 123 -2.76 0.23 8.11
CA ASP A 123 -2.48 -1.17 8.44
C ASP A 123 -2.13 -1.99 7.18
N GLN A 124 -2.82 -1.77 6.07
CA GLN A 124 -2.49 -2.42 4.79
C GLN A 124 -1.11 -2.01 4.28
N ILE A 125 -0.75 -0.72 4.40
CA ILE A 125 0.59 -0.23 4.04
C ILE A 125 1.65 -0.90 4.93
N ALA A 126 1.45 -0.91 6.25
CA ALA A 126 2.37 -1.51 7.21
C ALA A 126 2.57 -3.02 6.94
N GLN A 127 1.48 -3.76 6.76
CA GLN A 127 1.54 -5.20 6.43
C GLN A 127 2.29 -5.46 5.11
N SER A 128 2.13 -4.59 4.11
CA SER A 128 2.84 -4.74 2.85
C SER A 128 4.35 -4.51 3.00
N GLN A 129 4.75 -3.60 3.89
CA GLN A 129 6.14 -3.34 4.22
C GLN A 129 6.76 -4.54 4.93
N GLU A 130 6.11 -5.04 5.98
CA GLU A 130 6.56 -6.23 6.70
C GLU A 130 6.74 -7.43 5.78
N ARG A 131 5.74 -7.71 4.91
CA ARG A 131 5.83 -8.80 3.92
C ARG A 131 6.98 -8.60 2.94
N SER A 132 7.29 -7.38 2.56
CA SER A 132 8.40 -7.10 1.65
C SER A 132 9.77 -7.27 2.31
N GLU A 133 9.87 -7.11 3.63
CA GLU A 133 11.08 -7.32 4.42
C GLU A 133 11.32 -8.80 4.73
N LEU A 134 10.25 -9.59 4.86
CA LEU A 134 10.35 -11.03 5.07
C LEU A 134 11.07 -11.69 3.87
N THR A 135 12.19 -12.32 4.15
CA THR A 135 12.90 -13.11 3.14
C THR A 135 12.37 -14.53 3.20
N ILE A 136 11.91 -15.06 2.06
CA ILE A 136 11.55 -16.48 1.97
C ILE A 136 12.84 -17.29 2.15
N PRO A 137 12.94 -18.15 3.19
CA PRO A 137 14.18 -18.88 3.50
C PRO A 137 14.42 -20.05 2.54
N TYR A 138 13.57 -20.21 1.53
CA TYR A 138 13.60 -21.30 0.57
C TYR A 138 14.02 -20.82 -0.82
N LYS A 139 14.63 -21.75 -1.57
CA LYS A 139 14.98 -21.56 -2.98
C LYS A 139 14.19 -22.56 -3.83
N VAL A 140 14.01 -22.22 -5.10
CA VAL A 140 13.50 -23.19 -6.07
C VAL A 140 14.47 -24.35 -6.15
N TRP A 141 13.97 -25.56 -6.22
CA TRP A 141 14.65 -26.86 -6.13
C TRP A 141 15.03 -27.29 -4.71
N ASP A 142 14.80 -26.47 -3.69
CA ASP A 142 14.94 -26.98 -2.32
C ASP A 142 13.97 -28.14 -2.10
N VAL A 143 14.46 -29.13 -1.33
CA VAL A 143 13.64 -30.26 -0.89
C VAL A 143 12.97 -29.86 0.42
N VAL A 144 11.66 -29.90 0.43
CA VAL A 144 10.85 -29.50 1.59
C VAL A 144 9.92 -30.63 2.03
N LEU A 145 9.56 -30.60 3.31
CA LEU A 145 8.54 -31.42 3.92
C LEU A 145 7.27 -30.61 4.12
N LEU A 146 6.12 -31.16 3.85
CA LEU A 146 4.83 -30.59 4.20
C LEU A 146 4.50 -30.89 5.67
N LYS A 147 4.17 -29.85 6.45
CA LYS A 147 3.80 -29.96 7.87
C LYS A 147 2.37 -30.41 8.09
N GLN A 148 1.50 -30.21 7.09
CA GLN A 148 0.05 -30.45 7.18
C GLN A 148 -0.50 -31.12 5.92
N GLY A 149 -1.71 -31.69 6.03
CA GLY A 149 -2.43 -32.31 4.94
C GLY A 149 -2.10 -33.80 4.73
N ASP A 150 -2.68 -34.38 3.67
CA ASP A 150 -2.55 -35.81 3.36
C ASP A 150 -1.13 -36.22 2.93
N PHE A 151 -0.31 -35.25 2.57
CA PHE A 151 1.09 -35.44 2.16
C PHE A 151 2.11 -35.04 3.24
N LYS A 152 1.66 -35.00 4.48
CA LYS A 152 2.51 -34.65 5.63
C LYS A 152 3.76 -35.53 5.69
N TRP A 153 4.93 -34.91 5.93
CA TRP A 153 6.24 -35.55 6.04
C TRP A 153 6.80 -36.16 4.75
N MET A 154 6.13 -35.99 3.61
CA MET A 154 6.68 -36.40 2.33
C MET A 154 7.62 -35.32 1.78
N LYS A 155 8.72 -35.75 1.12
CA LYS A 155 9.72 -34.85 0.53
C LYS A 155 9.27 -34.41 -0.86
N TRP A 156 9.29 -33.09 -1.10
CA TRP A 156 8.88 -32.48 -2.36
C TRP A 156 9.87 -31.42 -2.81
N ASN A 157 10.04 -31.24 -4.10
CA ASN A 157 10.87 -30.18 -4.64
C ASN A 157 10.03 -28.94 -4.93
N ILE A 158 10.52 -27.78 -4.49
CA ILE A 158 9.93 -26.50 -4.84
C ILE A 158 10.17 -26.22 -6.33
N LYS A 159 9.11 -25.99 -7.09
CA LYS A 159 9.15 -25.59 -8.50
C LYS A 159 9.13 -24.10 -8.69
N GLU A 160 8.34 -23.41 -7.88
CA GLU A 160 8.10 -21.98 -8.00
C GLU A 160 7.83 -21.40 -6.61
N LEU A 161 8.23 -20.15 -6.39
CA LEU A 161 7.96 -19.38 -5.19
C LEU A 161 7.25 -18.09 -5.58
N ASP A 162 6.05 -17.90 -5.03
CA ASP A 162 5.28 -16.67 -5.15
C ASP A 162 5.38 -15.90 -3.83
N SER A 163 6.27 -14.92 -3.81
CA SER A 163 6.49 -14.10 -2.61
C SER A 163 5.34 -13.13 -2.32
N ASP A 164 4.55 -12.78 -3.32
CA ASP A 164 3.44 -11.85 -3.15
C ASP A 164 2.27 -12.54 -2.44
N LYS A 165 2.03 -13.80 -2.81
CA LYS A 165 0.99 -14.62 -2.21
C LYS A 165 1.48 -15.47 -1.04
N TRP A 166 2.79 -15.43 -0.76
CA TRP A 166 3.43 -16.24 0.28
C TRP A 166 3.18 -17.74 0.08
N LEU A 167 3.29 -18.18 -1.20
CA LEU A 167 3.03 -19.55 -1.63
C LEU A 167 4.28 -20.17 -2.26
N ALA A 168 4.46 -21.47 -2.06
CA ALA A 168 5.39 -22.30 -2.81
C ALA A 168 4.60 -23.30 -3.68
N VAL A 169 4.99 -23.45 -4.93
CA VAL A 169 4.47 -24.53 -5.79
C VAL A 169 5.44 -25.71 -5.68
N VAL A 170 4.95 -26.79 -5.10
CA VAL A 170 5.70 -28.04 -4.96
C VAL A 170 5.23 -29.09 -5.96
N SER A 171 6.13 -29.93 -6.45
CA SER A 171 5.80 -31.05 -7.32
C SER A 171 5.47 -32.28 -6.51
N VAL A 172 4.21 -32.69 -6.53
CA VAL A 172 3.71 -33.88 -5.86
C VAL A 172 3.53 -35.00 -6.90
N GLU A 173 4.11 -36.17 -6.65
CA GLU A 173 3.90 -37.33 -7.50
C GLU A 173 2.60 -38.05 -7.08
N MET A 174 1.60 -38.00 -7.95
CA MET A 174 0.32 -38.66 -7.77
C MET A 174 0.06 -39.58 -8.94
N LEU A 175 -0.13 -40.86 -8.65
CA LEU A 175 -0.45 -41.89 -9.67
C LEU A 175 0.53 -41.91 -10.86
N GLY A 176 1.83 -41.74 -10.58
CA GLY A 176 2.90 -41.68 -11.58
C GLY A 176 2.96 -40.41 -12.40
N ARG A 177 2.27 -39.34 -11.95
CA ARG A 177 2.30 -38.00 -12.59
C ARG A 177 2.72 -36.94 -11.59
N LEU A 178 3.63 -36.07 -12.02
CA LEU A 178 4.03 -34.90 -11.26
C LEU A 178 2.95 -33.82 -11.37
N THR A 179 2.28 -33.55 -10.27
CA THR A 179 1.23 -32.55 -10.19
C THR A 179 1.72 -31.36 -9.37
N PRO A 180 1.67 -30.13 -9.90
CA PRO A 180 2.02 -28.93 -9.12
C PRO A 180 0.91 -28.63 -8.11
N VAL A 181 1.30 -28.43 -6.84
CA VAL A 181 0.41 -28.05 -5.73
C VAL A 181 0.94 -26.79 -5.08
N ALA A 182 0.10 -25.77 -4.96
CA ALA A 182 0.44 -24.54 -4.24
C ALA A 182 0.20 -24.75 -2.75
N VAL A 183 1.23 -24.46 -1.94
CA VAL A 183 1.21 -24.56 -0.48
C VAL A 183 1.71 -23.27 0.14
N ALA A 184 1.19 -22.91 1.31
CA ALA A 184 1.66 -21.74 2.03
C ALA A 184 3.08 -21.98 2.56
N ILE A 185 3.91 -20.93 2.54
CA ILE A 185 5.34 -21.01 2.94
C ILE A 185 5.51 -21.46 4.40
N ASP A 186 4.57 -21.11 5.27
CA ASP A 186 4.55 -21.51 6.68
C ASP A 186 4.21 -23.01 6.90
N GLN A 187 3.65 -23.66 5.87
CA GLN A 187 3.29 -25.08 5.91
C GLN A 187 4.40 -26.02 5.42
N ILE A 188 5.53 -25.47 5.01
CA ILE A 188 6.70 -26.24 4.57
C ILE A 188 7.88 -26.04 5.50
N GLU A 189 8.82 -27.00 5.50
CA GLU A 189 10.12 -26.90 6.15
C GLU A 189 11.20 -27.60 5.31
N LEU A 190 12.45 -27.18 5.43
CA LEU A 190 13.55 -27.83 4.72
C LEU A 190 13.66 -29.30 5.15
N ALA A 191 13.75 -30.20 4.18
CA ALA A 191 14.09 -31.59 4.43
C ALA A 191 15.60 -31.68 4.64
N ASN A 192 16.03 -31.73 5.90
CA ASN A 192 17.41 -32.06 6.24
C ASN A 192 17.77 -33.48 5.79
#